data_923d830fa776a39fdd54615d5deeb8e8
#
_entry.id   923d830fa776a39fdd54615d5deeb8e8
#
_cell.length_a   1.000
_cell.length_b   1.000
_cell.length_c   1.000
_cell.angle_alpha   90.00
_cell.angle_beta   90.00
_cell.angle_gamma   90.00
#
_symmetry.space_group_name_H-M   'P 1'
#
loop_
_entity.id
_entity.type
_entity.pdbx_description
1 polymer ?
#
loop_
_entity_poly.entity_id
_entity_poly.type
_entity_poly.pdbx_seq_one_letter_code
_entity_poly.pdbx_strand_id
1 'polypeptide(L)'
;LPEEQKLIQGYLDKGGSVLLLLDPQSKAEMEDFLKQWGIDAPDSFVIDPMSKLFGGDYAAPVVSQYVAHEITRDFALPTIFPLLRTVTAIKSTDADATEFLLTGANSWGETNLDVLKEGKSQFNEKSDIKGPVSVAVISTREITVKGTKEAEKNNKPDSATDLKNTKKAHLTV
;
A
#
# COMPACT_ATOMS: atom_id res chain seq x y z
N LEU A 1 0.99 12.82 -10.97
CA LEU A 1 1.78 13.57 -11.96
C LEU A 1 3.28 13.36 -11.67
N PRO A 2 4.17 13.33 -12.69
CA PRO A 2 5.60 13.02 -12.49
C PRO A 2 6.33 13.95 -11.51
N GLU A 3 5.92 15.20 -11.43
CA GLU A 3 6.53 16.17 -10.50
C GLU A 3 6.13 15.89 -9.04
N GLU A 4 4.88 15.52 -8.80
CA GLU A 4 4.40 15.15 -7.47
C GLU A 4 5.07 13.86 -6.99
N GLN A 5 5.23 12.87 -7.86
CA GLN A 5 5.97 11.63 -7.56
C GLN A 5 7.41 11.93 -7.15
N LYS A 6 8.08 12.87 -7.82
CA LYS A 6 9.44 13.30 -7.44
C LYS A 6 9.49 13.94 -6.06
N LEU A 7 8.48 14.74 -5.70
CA LEU A 7 8.39 15.35 -4.37
C LEU A 7 8.16 14.29 -3.29
N ILE A 8 7.25 13.35 -3.54
CA ILE A 8 7.00 12.21 -2.64
C ILE A 8 8.29 11.38 -2.48
N GLN A 9 8.95 11.03 -3.59
CA GLN A 9 10.20 10.29 -3.55
C GLN A 9 11.28 11.05 -2.75
N GLY A 10 11.44 12.33 -2.99
CA GLY A 10 12.40 13.16 -2.26
C GLY A 10 12.11 13.29 -0.76
N TYR A 11 10.85 13.13 -0.34
CA TYR A 11 10.48 13.05 1.07
C TYR A 11 10.81 11.67 1.66
N LEU A 12 10.50 10.61 0.93
CA LEU A 12 10.82 9.23 1.32
C LEU A 12 12.34 9.01 1.39
N ASP A 13 13.12 9.56 0.47
CA ASP A 13 14.60 9.46 0.45
C ASP A 13 15.27 10.12 1.69
N LYS A 14 14.52 10.92 2.42
CA LYS A 14 14.95 11.50 3.71
C LYS A 14 14.49 10.69 4.92
N GLY A 15 13.88 9.54 4.70
CA GLY A 15 13.30 8.68 5.74
C GLY A 15 11.91 9.13 6.18
N GLY A 16 11.15 9.75 5.28
CA GLY A 16 9.75 10.11 5.51
C GLY A 16 8.81 8.92 5.47
N SER A 17 7.58 9.10 5.97
CA SER A 17 6.50 8.12 5.88
C SER A 17 5.33 8.72 5.12
N VAL A 18 4.77 7.96 4.17
CA VAL A 18 3.68 8.40 3.30
C VAL A 18 2.57 7.37 3.32
N LEU A 19 1.34 7.83 3.41
CA LEU A 19 0.13 7.04 3.19
C LEU A 19 -0.51 7.50 1.87
N LEU A 20 -0.68 6.58 0.93
CA LEU A 20 -1.38 6.80 -0.33
C LEU A 20 -2.74 6.10 -0.28
N LEU A 21 -3.78 6.81 -0.62
CA LEU A 21 -5.13 6.27 -0.80
C LEU A 21 -5.47 6.35 -2.29
N LEU A 22 -5.65 5.18 -2.92
CA LEU A 22 -5.85 5.06 -4.36
C LEU A 22 -7.24 4.49 -4.63
N ASP A 23 -8.12 5.32 -5.16
CA ASP A 23 -9.43 4.87 -5.62
C ASP A 23 -9.30 4.01 -6.89
N PRO A 24 -10.23 3.05 -7.11
CA PRO A 24 -10.41 2.43 -8.41
C PRO A 24 -10.61 3.49 -9.51
N GLN A 25 -10.12 3.21 -10.71
CA GLN A 25 -10.18 4.12 -11.87
C GLN A 25 -9.44 5.46 -11.64
N SER A 26 -8.57 5.54 -10.65
CA SER A 26 -7.71 6.71 -10.44
C SER A 26 -6.75 6.88 -11.62
N LYS A 27 -6.67 8.09 -12.17
CA LYS A 27 -5.72 8.46 -13.23
C LYS A 27 -4.37 8.92 -12.67
N ALA A 28 -4.02 8.48 -11.48
CA ALA A 28 -2.84 8.98 -10.78
C ALA A 28 -1.51 8.50 -11.39
N GLU A 29 -1.53 7.52 -12.32
CA GLU A 29 -0.35 6.98 -13.01
C GLU A 29 0.79 6.63 -12.04
N MET A 30 0.43 5.97 -10.92
CA MET A 30 1.37 5.66 -9.83
C MET A 30 2.01 4.27 -9.96
N GLU A 31 1.66 3.48 -10.97
CA GLU A 31 2.03 2.06 -11.07
C GLU A 31 3.54 1.85 -11.03
N ASP A 32 4.29 2.59 -11.85
CA ASP A 32 5.76 2.45 -11.91
C ASP A 32 6.44 2.93 -10.63
N PHE A 33 5.89 3.97 -9.99
CA PHE A 33 6.35 4.44 -8.69
C PHE A 33 6.13 3.38 -7.61
N LEU A 34 4.93 2.80 -7.55
CA LEU A 34 4.58 1.77 -6.56
C LEU A 34 5.41 0.49 -6.75
N LYS A 35 5.63 0.06 -8.00
CA LYS A 35 6.47 -1.12 -8.30
C LYS A 35 7.89 -0.98 -7.78
N GLN A 36 8.48 0.21 -7.80
CA GLN A 36 9.79 0.46 -7.19
C GLN A 36 9.78 0.20 -5.68
N TRP A 37 8.63 0.36 -5.03
CA TRP A 37 8.41 0.08 -3.61
C TRP A 37 7.90 -1.33 -3.33
N GLY A 38 7.91 -2.22 -4.34
CA GLY A 38 7.43 -3.58 -4.18
C GLY A 38 5.92 -3.69 -4.04
N ILE A 39 5.17 -2.75 -4.62
CA ILE A 39 3.71 -2.69 -4.54
C ILE A 39 3.14 -2.76 -5.95
N ASP A 40 2.16 -3.63 -6.17
CA ASP A 40 1.32 -3.67 -7.36
C ASP A 40 -0.11 -3.31 -7.00
N ALA A 41 -0.69 -2.34 -7.73
CA ALA A 41 -2.03 -1.83 -7.49
C ALA A 41 -2.78 -1.69 -8.82
N PRO A 42 -3.18 -2.82 -9.43
CA PRO A 42 -3.88 -2.83 -10.71
C PRO A 42 -5.21 -2.10 -10.62
N ASP A 43 -5.69 -1.56 -11.73
CA ASP A 43 -7.04 -0.99 -11.79
C ASP A 43 -8.07 -2.10 -11.68
N SER A 44 -8.69 -2.21 -10.51
CA SER A 44 -9.62 -3.27 -10.15
C SER A 44 -10.64 -2.75 -9.15
N PHE A 45 -11.75 -3.44 -9.02
CA PHE A 45 -12.75 -3.22 -7.98
C PHE A 45 -12.84 -4.44 -7.07
N VAL A 46 -12.75 -4.22 -5.76
CA VAL A 46 -12.95 -5.31 -4.82
C VAL A 46 -14.45 -5.53 -4.62
N ILE A 47 -14.90 -6.73 -4.96
CA ILE A 47 -16.27 -7.19 -4.79
C ILE A 47 -16.32 -8.21 -3.65
N ASP A 48 -17.22 -7.99 -2.70
CA ASP A 48 -17.43 -8.90 -1.57
C ASP A 48 -18.92 -9.21 -1.39
N PRO A 49 -19.39 -10.40 -1.82
CA PRO A 49 -20.78 -10.79 -1.64
C PRO A 49 -21.23 -10.84 -0.18
N MET A 50 -20.30 -11.05 0.76
CA MET A 50 -20.60 -11.10 2.19
C MET A 50 -21.04 -9.74 2.74
N SER A 51 -20.65 -8.64 2.08
CA SER A 51 -21.08 -7.29 2.48
C SER A 51 -22.60 -7.13 2.56
N LYS A 52 -23.34 -7.85 1.71
CA LYS A 52 -24.81 -7.87 1.74
C LYS A 52 -25.38 -8.41 3.04
N LEU A 53 -24.72 -9.37 3.67
CA LEU A 53 -25.18 -9.93 4.96
C LEU A 53 -25.06 -8.92 6.10
N PHE A 54 -24.19 -7.93 5.93
CA PHE A 54 -24.00 -6.82 6.87
C PHE A 54 -24.80 -5.58 6.47
N GLY A 55 -25.71 -5.70 5.49
CA GLY A 55 -26.54 -4.57 5.00
C GLY A 55 -25.78 -3.60 4.10
N GLY A 56 -24.57 -3.95 3.66
CA GLY A 56 -23.74 -3.14 2.76
C GLY A 56 -24.00 -3.38 1.27
N ASP A 57 -23.21 -2.75 0.44
CA ASP A 57 -23.12 -2.98 -1.01
C ASP A 57 -22.00 -3.97 -1.33
N TYR A 58 -22.06 -4.68 -2.47
CA TYR A 58 -21.01 -5.57 -2.94
C TYR A 58 -19.65 -4.87 -3.10
N ALA A 59 -19.66 -3.58 -3.43
CA ALA A 59 -18.48 -2.73 -3.57
C ALA A 59 -18.01 -2.10 -2.23
N ALA A 60 -18.54 -2.57 -1.10
CA ALA A 60 -18.13 -2.15 0.25
C ALA A 60 -17.61 -3.36 1.06
N PRO A 61 -16.46 -3.93 0.67
CA PRO A 61 -15.93 -5.13 1.28
C PRO A 61 -15.69 -4.96 2.78
N VAL A 62 -15.87 -6.08 3.50
CA VAL A 62 -15.59 -6.17 4.93
C VAL A 62 -14.19 -6.77 5.11
N VAL A 63 -13.30 -5.99 5.68
CA VAL A 63 -11.97 -6.46 6.10
C VAL A 63 -12.05 -6.93 7.54
N SER A 64 -11.76 -8.19 7.76
CA SER A 64 -11.74 -8.82 9.09
C SER A 64 -10.47 -9.62 9.36
N GLN A 65 -9.58 -9.70 8.38
CA GLN A 65 -8.30 -10.40 8.50
C GLN A 65 -7.17 -9.37 8.47
N TYR A 66 -6.51 -9.26 9.61
CA TYR A 66 -5.38 -8.36 9.81
C TYR A 66 -4.13 -9.22 10.00
N VAL A 67 -3.16 -9.04 9.12
CA VAL A 67 -1.85 -9.67 9.31
C VAL A 67 -1.15 -9.01 10.50
N ALA A 68 -0.38 -9.79 11.26
CA ALA A 68 0.32 -9.29 12.44
C ALA A 68 1.31 -8.17 12.06
N HIS A 69 0.98 -6.95 12.43
CA HIS A 69 1.77 -5.75 12.21
C HIS A 69 1.57 -4.77 13.37
N GLU A 70 2.52 -3.86 13.61
CA GLU A 70 2.40 -2.88 14.69
C GLU A 70 1.15 -2.00 14.58
N ILE A 71 0.74 -1.67 13.34
CA ILE A 71 -0.46 -0.87 13.05
C ILE A 71 -1.75 -1.62 13.44
N THR A 72 -1.76 -2.94 13.30
CA THR A 72 -2.97 -3.76 13.49
C THR A 72 -2.94 -4.62 14.77
N ARG A 73 -1.87 -4.53 15.56
CA ARG A 73 -1.61 -5.40 16.73
C ARG A 73 -2.79 -5.53 17.69
N ASP A 74 -3.43 -4.43 18.01
CA ASP A 74 -4.52 -4.36 19.01
C ASP A 74 -5.87 -4.07 18.34
N PHE A 75 -5.95 -4.26 17.01
CA PHE A 75 -7.15 -4.00 16.24
C PHE A 75 -7.81 -5.29 15.79
N ALA A 76 -9.02 -5.54 16.24
CA ALA A 76 -9.78 -6.78 15.97
C ALA A 76 -11.20 -6.51 15.42
N LEU A 77 -11.57 -5.25 15.21
CA LEU A 77 -12.91 -4.92 14.73
C LEU A 77 -12.96 -5.03 13.20
N PRO A 78 -14.01 -5.64 12.63
CA PRO A 78 -14.22 -5.57 11.19
C PRO A 78 -14.34 -4.13 10.72
N THR A 79 -13.68 -3.81 9.60
CA THR A 79 -13.77 -2.50 8.95
C THR A 79 -14.43 -2.64 7.59
N ILE A 80 -15.21 -1.64 7.21
CA ILE A 80 -15.89 -1.58 5.92
C ILE A 80 -15.23 -0.48 5.10
N PHE A 81 -14.80 -0.84 3.91
CA PHE A 81 -14.16 0.09 3.00
C PHE A 81 -14.95 0.15 1.68
N PRO A 82 -15.69 1.21 1.44
CA PRO A 82 -16.36 1.38 0.14
C PRO A 82 -15.34 1.68 -0.96
N LEU A 83 -15.56 1.08 -2.14
CA LEU A 83 -14.81 1.40 -3.36
C LEU A 83 -13.30 1.14 -3.25
N LEU A 84 -12.92 -0.08 -2.90
CA LEU A 84 -11.52 -0.49 -2.86
C LEU A 84 -11.01 -1.04 -4.19
N ARG A 85 -9.72 -0.87 -4.43
CA ARG A 85 -8.94 -1.64 -5.40
C ARG A 85 -8.07 -2.67 -4.69
N THR A 86 -7.59 -3.65 -5.43
CA THR A 86 -6.58 -4.58 -4.91
C THR A 86 -5.22 -3.93 -4.86
N VAL A 87 -4.48 -4.19 -3.77
CA VAL A 87 -3.09 -3.76 -3.60
C VAL A 87 -2.30 -4.95 -3.07
N THR A 88 -1.26 -5.37 -3.80
CA THR A 88 -0.50 -6.58 -3.46
C THR A 88 0.98 -6.28 -3.31
N ALA A 89 1.64 -7.05 -2.43
CA ALA A 89 3.09 -7.00 -2.31
C ALA A 89 3.75 -7.84 -3.41
N ILE A 90 4.73 -7.25 -4.10
CA ILE A 90 5.55 -7.92 -5.09
C ILE A 90 7.03 -7.89 -4.68
N LYS A 91 7.82 -8.80 -5.23
CA LYS A 91 9.25 -8.83 -4.94
C LYS A 91 9.94 -7.55 -5.41
N SER A 92 10.69 -6.93 -4.52
CA SER A 92 11.59 -5.81 -4.80
C SER A 92 12.97 -6.11 -4.23
N THR A 93 14.02 -5.55 -4.82
CA THR A 93 15.40 -5.65 -4.32
C THR A 93 15.68 -4.64 -3.23
N ASP A 94 14.95 -3.53 -3.21
CA ASP A 94 15.28 -2.34 -2.42
C ASP A 94 14.23 -2.02 -1.35
N ALA A 95 13.10 -2.73 -1.37
CA ALA A 95 12.00 -2.52 -0.44
C ALA A 95 11.43 -3.85 0.06
N ASP A 96 11.04 -3.87 1.32
CA ASP A 96 10.32 -4.96 1.96
C ASP A 96 8.85 -4.59 2.06
N ALA A 97 8.01 -5.24 1.27
CA ALA A 97 6.59 -4.98 1.16
C ALA A 97 5.77 -6.12 1.80
N THR A 98 4.81 -5.77 2.62
CA THR A 98 3.95 -6.71 3.36
C THR A 98 2.49 -6.31 3.22
N GLU A 99 1.66 -7.26 2.82
CA GLU A 99 0.20 -7.13 2.85
C GLU A 99 -0.29 -7.24 4.29
N PHE A 100 -1.19 -6.37 4.70
CA PHE A 100 -1.64 -6.39 6.08
C PHE A 100 -3.15 -6.28 6.31
N LEU A 101 -3.93 -5.92 5.29
CA LEU A 101 -5.40 -5.95 5.32
C LEU A 101 -5.92 -6.87 4.22
N LEU A 102 -6.65 -7.92 4.60
CA LEU A 102 -7.20 -8.90 3.68
C LEU A 102 -8.73 -8.95 3.79
N THR A 103 -9.37 -9.12 2.65
CA THR A 103 -10.83 -9.35 2.57
C THR A 103 -11.19 -10.80 2.85
N GLY A 104 -12.47 -11.12 2.84
CA GLY A 104 -12.96 -12.50 2.98
C GLY A 104 -12.61 -13.40 1.78
N ALA A 105 -12.58 -14.70 2.00
CA ALA A 105 -12.21 -15.70 0.97
C ALA A 105 -13.13 -15.72 -0.26
N ASN A 106 -14.37 -15.24 -0.11
CA ASN A 106 -15.35 -15.21 -1.21
C ASN A 106 -15.35 -13.90 -1.99
N SER A 107 -14.48 -12.97 -1.66
CA SER A 107 -14.29 -11.73 -2.40
C SER A 107 -13.41 -11.96 -3.63
N TRP A 108 -13.36 -10.98 -4.52
CA TRP A 108 -12.43 -10.95 -5.65
C TRP A 108 -12.15 -9.52 -6.08
N GLY A 109 -11.03 -9.34 -6.78
CA GLY A 109 -10.74 -8.10 -7.51
C GLY A 109 -11.26 -8.22 -8.93
N GLU A 110 -12.35 -7.53 -9.25
CA GLU A 110 -12.93 -7.43 -10.58
C GLU A 110 -12.07 -6.52 -11.46
N THR A 111 -11.57 -7.04 -12.55
CA THR A 111 -10.71 -6.30 -13.49
C THR A 111 -11.46 -5.80 -14.71
N ASN A 112 -12.62 -6.38 -15.03
CA ASN A 112 -13.48 -5.88 -16.08
C ASN A 112 -14.49 -4.86 -15.53
N LEU A 113 -14.09 -3.60 -15.52
CA LEU A 113 -14.89 -2.53 -14.93
C LEU A 113 -16.19 -2.23 -15.66
N ASP A 114 -16.36 -2.72 -16.88
CA ASP A 114 -17.61 -2.53 -17.64
C ASP A 114 -18.76 -3.40 -17.12
N VAL A 115 -18.46 -4.61 -16.61
CA VAL A 115 -19.50 -5.48 -16.02
C VAL A 115 -20.08 -4.90 -14.73
N LEU A 116 -19.33 -4.06 -14.03
CA LEU A 116 -19.82 -3.36 -12.83
C LEU A 116 -20.92 -2.36 -13.17
N LYS A 117 -20.79 -1.66 -14.30
CA LYS A 117 -21.80 -0.70 -14.79
C LYS A 117 -23.13 -1.38 -15.10
N GLU A 118 -23.08 -2.66 -15.48
CA GLU A 118 -24.27 -3.45 -15.76
C GLU A 118 -24.87 -4.14 -14.52
N GLY A 119 -24.22 -4.03 -13.37
CA GLY A 119 -24.63 -4.68 -12.12
C GLY A 119 -24.56 -6.21 -12.17
N LYS A 120 -23.72 -6.77 -13.04
CA LYS A 120 -23.63 -8.21 -13.33
C LYS A 120 -22.27 -8.81 -13.02
N SER A 121 -21.56 -8.26 -12.06
CA SER A 121 -20.24 -8.80 -11.69
C SER A 121 -20.36 -10.23 -11.15
N GLN A 122 -19.64 -11.15 -11.78
CA GLN A 122 -19.48 -12.54 -11.36
C GLN A 122 -18.00 -12.90 -11.49
N PHE A 123 -17.48 -13.58 -10.48
CA PHE A 123 -16.07 -14.01 -10.48
C PHE A 123 -15.72 -14.79 -11.75
N ASN A 124 -14.69 -14.34 -12.44
CA ASN A 124 -14.13 -14.98 -13.63
C ASN A 124 -12.68 -15.39 -13.33
N GLU A 125 -12.44 -16.69 -13.19
CA GLU A 125 -11.12 -17.23 -12.85
C GLU A 125 -9.99 -16.85 -13.84
N LYS A 126 -10.33 -16.47 -15.06
CA LYS A 126 -9.34 -16.13 -16.11
C LYS A 126 -8.89 -14.66 -16.07
N SER A 127 -9.71 -13.78 -15.52
CA SER A 127 -9.45 -12.34 -15.51
C SER A 127 -9.33 -11.75 -14.13
N ASP A 128 -10.06 -12.30 -13.16
CA ASP A 128 -10.21 -11.67 -11.85
C ASP A 128 -9.21 -12.17 -10.83
N ILE A 129 -8.93 -11.34 -9.85
CA ILE A 129 -8.04 -11.67 -8.75
C ILE A 129 -8.84 -12.36 -7.66
N LYS A 130 -8.57 -13.66 -7.46
CA LYS A 130 -9.29 -14.49 -6.49
C LYS A 130 -8.99 -14.07 -5.06
N GLY A 131 -10.03 -14.03 -4.21
CA GLY A 131 -9.90 -13.74 -2.80
C GLY A 131 -9.36 -14.89 -1.93
N PRO A 132 -8.93 -14.61 -0.69
CA PRO A 132 -8.94 -13.28 -0.10
C PRO A 132 -7.98 -12.33 -0.84
N VAL A 133 -8.39 -11.09 -1.11
CA VAL A 133 -7.53 -10.10 -1.77
C VAL A 133 -6.95 -9.13 -0.75
N SER A 134 -5.71 -8.73 -0.98
CA SER A 134 -5.08 -7.66 -0.21
C SER A 134 -5.61 -6.30 -0.68
N VAL A 135 -5.87 -5.42 0.28
CA VAL A 135 -6.37 -4.06 0.04
C VAL A 135 -5.50 -3.00 0.70
N ALA A 136 -4.45 -3.43 1.38
CA ALA A 136 -3.44 -2.52 1.91
C ALA A 136 -2.08 -3.21 2.03
N VAL A 137 -1.04 -2.50 1.63
CA VAL A 137 0.36 -2.92 1.69
C VAL A 137 1.17 -1.84 2.40
N ILE A 138 2.05 -2.26 3.29
CA ILE A 138 3.11 -1.41 3.82
C ILE A 138 4.43 -1.83 3.23
N SER A 139 5.18 -0.89 2.71
CA SER A 139 6.52 -1.09 2.18
C SER A 139 7.52 -0.28 2.97
N THR A 140 8.63 -0.90 3.33
CA THR A 140 9.71 -0.29 4.09
C THR A 140 11.01 -0.36 3.29
N ARG A 141 11.75 0.76 3.26
CA ARG A 141 13.07 0.85 2.66
C ARG A 141 14.07 1.43 3.66
N GLU A 142 15.25 0.84 3.71
CA GLU A 142 16.35 1.41 4.47
C GLU A 142 17.04 2.53 3.67
N ILE A 143 17.11 3.71 4.25
CA ILE A 143 17.68 4.91 3.65
C ILE A 143 18.95 5.30 4.41
N THR A 144 20.05 5.40 3.69
CA THR A 144 21.29 5.95 4.24
C THR A 144 21.27 7.47 4.13
N VAL A 145 20.99 8.17 5.21
CA VAL A 145 21.01 9.63 5.24
C VAL A 145 22.45 10.08 5.52
N LYS A 146 23.06 10.80 4.59
CA LYS A 146 24.32 11.49 4.84
C LYS A 146 24.06 12.57 5.90
N GLY A 147 24.64 12.39 7.08
CA GLY A 147 24.47 13.34 8.17
C GLY A 147 24.91 14.75 7.75
N THR A 148 23.98 15.69 7.75
CA THR A 148 24.31 17.10 7.76
C THR A 148 24.96 17.38 9.10
N LYS A 149 26.24 17.79 9.10
CA LYS A 149 26.90 18.29 10.29
C LYS A 149 26.15 19.55 10.71
N GLU A 150 25.26 19.45 11.71
CA GLU A 150 24.95 20.61 12.52
C GLU A 150 26.24 21.02 13.22
N ALA A 151 26.66 22.22 12.94
CA ALA A 151 27.88 22.80 13.50
C ALA A 151 27.67 23.05 15.01
N GLU A 152 27.95 22.05 15.82
CA GLU A 152 28.31 22.32 17.23
C GLU A 152 29.70 22.96 17.24
N LYS A 153 29.72 24.27 17.46
CA LYS A 153 30.92 24.99 17.89
C LYS A 153 31.33 24.47 19.26
N ASN A 154 32.26 23.55 19.30
CA ASN A 154 33.38 23.56 20.25
C ASN A 154 34.15 22.23 20.28
N ASN A 155 35.44 22.37 20.02
CA ASN A 155 36.60 21.57 20.48
C ASN A 155 36.91 20.19 19.89
N LYS A 156 38.05 20.23 19.19
CA LYS A 156 39.10 19.24 18.91
C LYS A 156 38.82 18.13 17.87
N PRO A 157 39.78 17.95 16.95
CA PRO A 157 39.71 16.93 15.91
C PRO A 157 40.26 15.60 16.40
N ASP A 158 39.47 14.54 16.37
CA ASP A 158 40.02 13.20 16.30
C ASP A 158 39.00 12.30 15.60
N SER A 159 39.50 11.67 14.52
CA SER A 159 38.92 10.60 13.76
C SER A 159 37.51 10.83 13.17
N ALA A 160 37.47 11.19 11.89
CA ALA A 160 36.26 11.16 11.08
C ALA A 160 35.75 9.71 10.94
N THR A 161 34.89 9.29 11.86
CA THR A 161 34.04 8.13 11.64
C THR A 161 32.78 8.67 10.96
N ASP A 162 32.62 8.39 9.67
CA ASP A 162 31.37 8.62 8.96
C ASP A 162 30.26 7.79 9.62
N LEU A 163 29.55 8.39 10.55
CA LEU A 163 28.34 7.79 11.10
C LEU A 163 27.26 7.79 10.01
N LYS A 164 27.15 6.67 9.32
CA LYS A 164 26.02 6.40 8.41
C LYS A 164 24.79 6.25 9.30
N ASN A 165 23.99 7.30 9.40
CA ASN A 165 22.67 7.23 10.02
C ASN A 165 21.72 6.54 9.04
N THR A 166 21.38 5.29 9.34
CA THR A 166 20.34 4.54 8.59
C THR A 166 18.98 4.94 9.16
N LYS A 167 18.09 5.42 8.32
CA LYS A 167 16.67 5.67 8.62
C LYS A 167 15.81 4.70 7.82
N LYS A 168 14.60 4.49 8.26
CA LYS A 168 13.59 3.76 7.48
C LYS A 168 12.61 4.74 6.87
N ALA A 169 12.30 4.54 5.60
CA ALA A 169 11.20 5.19 4.92
C ALA A 169 10.04 4.19 4.78
N HIS A 170 8.81 4.66 4.94
CA HIS A 170 7.62 3.82 4.87
C HIS A 170 6.66 4.38 3.83
N LEU A 171 6.18 3.50 2.97
CA LEU A 171 5.10 3.78 2.03
C LEU A 171 3.95 2.80 2.31
N THR A 172 2.78 3.32 2.67
CA THR A 172 1.56 2.55 2.87
C THR A 172 0.55 2.89 1.78
N VAL A 173 -0.04 1.89 1.18
CA VAL A 173 -1.10 2.03 0.16
C VAL A 173 -2.30 1.22 0.58
#